data_d78b2e18ae50901984a31c4db0c94ffa
#
_entry.id   d78b2e18ae50901984a31c4db0c94ffa
#
_cell.length_a   1.000
_cell.length_b   1.000
_cell.length_c   1.000
_cell.angle_alpha   90.00
_cell.angle_beta   90.00
_cell.angle_gamma   90.00
#
_symmetry.space_group_name_H-M   'P 1'
#
loop_
_entity.id
_entity.type
_entity.pdbx_description
1 polymer ?
#
loop_
_entity_poly.entity_id
_entity_poly.type
_entity_poly.pdbx_seq_one_letter_code
_entity_poly.pdbx_strand_id
1 'polypeptide(L)'
;MPVRAIKVIISMIGLDSHTTGAEVVATLLRDAGFEVVYLGTNQTPAMIVNAAIEEDADVIGVSLHASNFALVEDLMSLIEEHELTDVPVVCGGNIPPKQIEQLLARGVARVFPPGSSGDAIVEYFAGQARRT
;
A
#
# COMPACT_ATOMS: atom_id res chain seq x y z
N MET A 1 10.80 17.70 20.42
CA MET A 1 11.12 16.44 19.68
C MET A 1 10.54 16.51 18.27
N PRO A 2 11.36 16.40 17.27
CA PRO A 2 10.83 16.31 15.92
C PRO A 2 10.02 15.03 15.76
N VAL A 3 8.88 15.15 15.13
CA VAL A 3 8.04 13.99 14.81
C VAL A 3 8.65 13.29 13.61
N ARG A 4 8.86 11.98 13.73
CA ARG A 4 9.34 11.19 12.59
C ARG A 4 8.32 11.21 11.47
N ALA A 5 8.76 11.45 10.25
CA ALA A 5 7.89 11.38 9.09
C ALA A 5 7.37 9.95 8.93
N ILE A 6 6.10 9.83 8.55
CA ILE A 6 5.51 8.53 8.26
C ILE A 6 6.10 8.03 6.95
N LYS A 7 6.67 6.84 6.97
CA LYS A 7 7.28 6.22 5.78
C LYS A 7 6.30 5.27 5.13
N VAL A 8 6.07 5.47 3.84
CA VAL A 8 5.08 4.75 3.05
C VAL A 8 5.76 4.07 1.88
N ILE A 9 5.50 2.76 1.71
CA ILE A 9 5.83 2.07 0.47
C ILE A 9 4.63 2.22 -0.46
N ILE A 10 4.86 2.73 -1.66
CA ILE A 10 3.83 2.74 -2.73
C ILE A 10 4.34 1.88 -3.87
N SER A 11 3.58 0.88 -4.23
CA SER A 11 3.99 -0.09 -5.23
C SER A 11 2.81 -0.56 -6.07
N MET A 12 3.11 -0.99 -7.26
CA MET A 12 2.21 -1.85 -8.02
C MET A 12 2.59 -3.29 -7.70
N ILE A 13 1.75 -4.23 -8.04
CA ILE A 13 2.04 -5.63 -7.77
C ILE A 13 1.88 -6.43 -9.07
N GLY A 14 2.89 -7.23 -9.39
CA GLY A 14 2.92 -8.00 -10.62
C GLY A 14 3.13 -7.13 -11.85
N LEU A 15 2.78 -7.68 -13.00
CA LEU A 15 2.85 -6.98 -14.28
C LEU A 15 1.66 -6.05 -14.43
N ASP A 16 1.92 -4.77 -14.35
CA ASP A 16 0.88 -3.76 -14.49
C ASP A 16 1.50 -2.49 -15.08
N SER A 17 1.00 -2.07 -16.23
CA SER A 17 1.51 -0.88 -16.91
C SER A 17 0.72 0.39 -16.55
N HIS A 18 -0.31 0.28 -15.70
CA HIS A 18 -1.16 1.42 -15.34
C HIS A 18 -0.58 2.14 -14.12
N THR A 19 0.50 2.88 -14.35
CA THR A 19 1.26 3.52 -13.27
C THR A 19 0.68 4.84 -12.77
N THR A 20 -0.19 5.49 -13.55
CA THR A 20 -0.65 6.85 -13.26
C THR A 20 -1.27 6.99 -11.88
N GLY A 21 -2.16 6.07 -11.49
CA GLY A 21 -2.81 6.14 -10.19
C GLY A 21 -1.83 6.07 -9.03
N ALA A 22 -0.88 5.13 -9.09
CA ALA A 22 0.13 4.99 -8.05
C ALA A 22 1.05 6.21 -7.98
N GLU A 23 1.42 6.76 -9.15
CA GLU A 23 2.27 7.96 -9.20
C GLU A 23 1.57 9.18 -8.61
N VAL A 24 0.27 9.34 -8.90
CA VAL A 24 -0.52 10.44 -8.33
C VAL A 24 -0.57 10.33 -6.81
N VAL A 25 -0.84 9.14 -6.29
CA VAL A 25 -0.88 8.93 -4.84
C VAL A 25 0.48 9.18 -4.20
N ALA A 26 1.56 8.69 -4.82
CA ALA A 26 2.91 8.92 -4.32
C ALA A 26 3.22 10.42 -4.24
N THR A 27 2.90 11.18 -5.28
CA THR A 27 3.10 12.63 -5.32
C THR A 27 2.28 13.33 -4.24
N LEU A 28 1.02 12.96 -4.12
CA LEU A 28 0.09 13.51 -3.14
C LEU A 28 0.63 13.34 -1.71
N LEU A 29 1.12 12.15 -1.40
CA LEU A 29 1.66 11.85 -0.09
C LEU A 29 2.97 12.60 0.18
N ARG A 30 3.85 12.69 -0.81
CA ARG A 30 5.08 13.49 -0.68
C ARG A 30 4.76 14.93 -0.38
N ASP A 31 3.81 15.51 -1.11
CA ASP A 31 3.42 16.90 -0.93
C ASP A 31 2.81 17.13 0.46
N ALA A 32 2.23 16.10 1.05
CA ALA A 32 1.65 16.17 2.39
C ALA A 32 2.67 15.92 3.51
N GLY A 33 3.94 15.68 3.16
CA GLY A 33 5.02 15.55 4.14
C GLY A 33 5.40 14.11 4.49
N PHE A 34 4.86 13.12 3.79
CA PHE A 34 5.23 11.72 4.01
C PHE A 34 6.57 11.41 3.32
N GLU A 35 7.29 10.46 3.89
CA GLU A 35 8.46 9.91 3.22
C GLU A 35 7.99 8.72 2.39
N VAL A 36 8.00 8.88 1.06
CA VAL A 36 7.45 7.88 0.15
C VAL A 36 8.57 7.14 -0.57
N VAL A 37 8.54 5.81 -0.48
CA VAL A 37 9.40 4.94 -1.27
C VAL A 37 8.53 4.33 -2.36
N TYR A 38 8.74 4.77 -3.60
CA TYR A 38 7.96 4.32 -4.74
C TYR A 38 8.71 3.21 -5.46
N LEU A 39 8.15 2.01 -5.47
CA LEU A 39 8.81 0.85 -6.09
C LEU A 39 8.48 0.69 -7.57
N GLY A 40 7.31 1.15 -8.00
CA GLY A 40 6.92 1.09 -9.41
C GLY A 40 6.30 -0.24 -9.81
N THR A 41 6.58 -0.66 -11.05
CA THR A 41 5.99 -1.83 -11.68
C THR A 41 6.83 -3.09 -11.46
N ASN A 42 6.27 -4.24 -11.84
CA ASN A 42 6.96 -5.53 -11.82
C ASN A 42 7.44 -5.96 -10.44
N GLN A 43 6.72 -5.55 -9.41
CA GLN A 43 7.08 -5.91 -8.04
C GLN A 43 6.39 -7.20 -7.62
N THR A 44 7.17 -8.14 -7.10
CA THR A 44 6.62 -9.35 -6.52
C THR A 44 6.24 -9.09 -5.06
N PRO A 45 5.39 -9.94 -4.45
CA PRO A 45 5.11 -9.82 -3.02
C PRO A 45 6.38 -9.81 -2.16
N ALA A 46 7.36 -10.66 -2.50
CA ALA A 46 8.63 -10.72 -1.76
C ALA A 46 9.41 -9.40 -1.86
N MET A 47 9.45 -8.79 -3.04
CA MET A 47 10.12 -7.50 -3.23
C MET A 47 9.48 -6.41 -2.37
N ILE A 48 8.15 -6.39 -2.29
CA ILE A 48 7.43 -5.40 -1.50
C ILE A 48 7.72 -5.59 -0.02
N VAL A 49 7.69 -6.83 0.46
CA VAL A 49 7.98 -7.15 1.87
C VAL A 49 9.41 -6.78 2.22
N ASN A 50 10.37 -7.14 1.36
CA ASN A 50 11.77 -6.81 1.59
C ASN A 50 11.99 -5.29 1.68
N ALA A 51 11.34 -4.52 0.80
CA ALA A 51 11.43 -3.06 0.85
C ALA A 51 10.85 -2.52 2.16
N ALA A 52 9.72 -3.06 2.59
CA ALA A 52 9.10 -2.63 3.85
C ALA A 52 10.01 -2.90 5.06
N ILE A 53 10.71 -4.03 5.06
CA ILE A 53 11.65 -4.37 6.13
C ILE A 53 12.86 -3.44 6.08
N GLU A 54 13.50 -3.30 4.91
CA GLU A 54 14.69 -2.47 4.77
C GLU A 54 14.46 -1.02 5.09
N GLU A 55 13.28 -0.51 4.72
CA GLU A 55 12.93 0.89 4.94
C GLU A 55 12.25 1.15 6.27
N ASP A 56 11.93 0.10 7.03
CA ASP A 56 11.17 0.20 8.27
C ASP A 56 9.87 0.98 8.03
N ALA A 57 9.10 0.55 7.04
CA ALA A 57 7.91 1.27 6.60
C ALA A 57 6.79 1.23 7.63
N ASP A 58 6.03 2.31 7.71
CA ASP A 58 4.86 2.40 8.58
C ASP A 58 3.60 1.83 7.92
N VAL A 59 3.52 1.92 6.60
CA VAL A 59 2.36 1.47 5.84
C VAL A 59 2.76 1.10 4.41
N ILE A 60 2.06 0.12 3.84
CA ILE A 60 2.29 -0.33 2.47
C ILE A 60 1.03 -0.04 1.65
N GLY A 61 1.17 0.74 0.60
CA GLY A 61 0.10 1.00 -0.36
C GLY A 61 0.37 0.27 -1.67
N VAL A 62 -0.60 -0.50 -2.12
CA VAL A 62 -0.47 -1.31 -3.33
C VAL A 62 -1.57 -0.93 -4.33
N SER A 63 -1.16 -0.62 -5.54
CA SER A 63 -2.09 -0.42 -6.66
C SER A 63 -2.25 -1.74 -7.40
N LEU A 64 -3.47 -2.16 -7.60
CA LEU A 64 -3.75 -3.45 -8.24
C LEU A 64 -4.96 -3.41 -9.17
N HIS A 65 -5.02 -4.42 -10.00
CA HIS A 65 -6.17 -4.72 -10.83
C HIS A 65 -6.80 -6.05 -10.39
N ALA A 66 -7.99 -6.32 -10.88
CA ALA A 66 -8.69 -7.58 -10.59
C ALA A 66 -7.83 -8.82 -10.86
N SER A 67 -7.02 -8.77 -11.93
CA SER A 67 -6.16 -9.90 -12.32
C SER A 67 -4.99 -10.16 -11.38
N ASN A 68 -4.69 -9.23 -10.47
CA ASN A 68 -3.57 -9.35 -9.54
C ASN A 68 -3.99 -9.82 -8.14
N PHE A 69 -5.23 -10.20 -7.96
CA PHE A 69 -5.77 -10.55 -6.64
C PHE A 69 -4.96 -11.63 -5.92
N ALA A 70 -4.59 -12.69 -6.65
CA ALA A 70 -3.82 -13.79 -6.06
C ALA A 70 -2.46 -13.33 -5.51
N LEU A 71 -1.85 -12.33 -6.15
CA LEU A 71 -0.57 -11.78 -5.68
C LEU A 71 -0.73 -11.03 -4.37
N VAL A 72 -1.87 -10.39 -4.15
CA VAL A 72 -2.14 -9.73 -2.88
C VAL A 72 -2.31 -10.76 -1.76
N GLU A 73 -2.93 -11.89 -2.06
CA GLU A 73 -3.01 -12.99 -1.08
C GLU A 73 -1.62 -13.48 -0.69
N ASP A 74 -0.73 -13.62 -1.67
CA ASP A 74 0.67 -13.99 -1.40
C ASP A 74 1.36 -12.94 -0.55
N LEU A 75 1.12 -11.66 -0.84
CA LEU A 75 1.68 -10.56 -0.07
C LEU A 75 1.23 -10.64 1.40
N MET A 76 -0.05 -10.86 1.63
CA MET A 76 -0.58 -10.95 2.99
C MET A 76 0.00 -12.16 3.73
N SER A 77 0.21 -13.27 3.04
CA SER A 77 0.86 -14.45 3.64
C SER A 77 2.29 -14.14 4.06
N LEU A 78 3.05 -13.41 3.24
CA LEU A 78 4.42 -13.01 3.58
C LEU A 78 4.45 -12.00 4.72
N ILE A 79 3.49 -11.07 4.78
CA ILE A 79 3.35 -10.13 5.89
C ILE A 79 3.19 -10.90 7.22
N GLU A 80 2.36 -11.93 7.23
CA GLU A 80 2.15 -12.76 8.41
C GLU A 80 3.41 -13.55 8.75
N GLU A 81 4.04 -14.15 7.75
CA GLU A 81 5.23 -14.97 7.90
C GLU A 81 6.41 -14.18 8.50
N HIS A 82 6.56 -12.93 8.08
CA HIS A 82 7.61 -12.04 8.58
C HIS A 82 7.21 -11.24 9.81
N GLU A 83 6.04 -11.53 10.38
CA GLU A 83 5.54 -10.87 11.59
C GLU A 83 5.42 -9.35 11.44
N LEU A 84 5.00 -8.90 10.25
CA LEU A 84 4.79 -7.48 9.94
C LEU A 84 3.33 -7.06 10.10
N THR A 85 2.60 -7.70 10.99
CA THR A 85 1.17 -7.44 11.14
C THR A 85 0.84 -6.05 11.71
N ASP A 86 1.84 -5.35 12.23
CA ASP A 86 1.71 -3.96 12.65
C ASP A 86 1.88 -2.96 11.48
N VAL A 87 2.22 -3.45 10.28
CA VAL A 87 2.34 -2.61 9.09
C VAL A 87 1.09 -2.84 8.23
N PRO A 88 0.14 -1.91 8.22
CA PRO A 88 -1.08 -2.10 7.44
C PRO A 88 -0.81 -2.09 5.94
N VAL A 89 -1.52 -2.93 5.22
CA VAL A 89 -1.51 -2.97 3.76
C VAL A 89 -2.80 -2.35 3.26
N VAL A 90 -2.66 -1.36 2.39
CA VAL A 90 -3.78 -0.62 1.82
C VAL A 90 -3.77 -0.85 0.32
N CYS A 91 -4.91 -1.13 -0.26
CA CYS A 91 -5.04 -1.37 -1.69
C CYS A 91 -5.83 -0.26 -2.35
N GLY A 92 -5.47 0.05 -3.59
CA GLY A 92 -6.20 0.98 -4.42
C GLY A 92 -6.17 0.52 -5.86
N GLY A 93 -7.01 1.13 -6.70
CA GLY A 93 -7.07 0.82 -8.11
C GLY A 93 -8.45 0.36 -8.54
N ASN A 94 -8.53 -0.21 -9.73
CA ASN A 94 -9.80 -0.65 -10.30
C ASN A 94 -10.15 -2.04 -9.77
N ILE A 95 -10.76 -2.07 -8.59
CA ILE A 95 -11.05 -3.31 -7.87
C ILE A 95 -12.57 -3.54 -7.83
N PRO A 96 -13.07 -4.68 -8.35
CA PRO A 96 -14.50 -4.98 -8.28
C PRO A 96 -14.99 -5.07 -6.82
N PRO A 97 -16.23 -4.65 -6.53
CA PRO A 97 -16.75 -4.68 -5.15
C PRO A 97 -16.62 -6.04 -4.45
N LYS A 98 -16.81 -7.12 -5.19
CA LYS A 98 -16.69 -8.47 -4.64
C LYS A 98 -15.26 -8.76 -4.15
N GLN A 99 -14.26 -8.28 -4.88
CA GLN A 99 -12.86 -8.45 -4.47
C GLN A 99 -12.52 -7.55 -3.29
N ILE A 100 -13.14 -6.40 -3.16
CA ILE A 100 -12.93 -5.52 -2.01
C ILE A 100 -13.25 -6.27 -0.70
N GLU A 101 -14.38 -6.96 -0.67
CA GLU A 101 -14.77 -7.77 0.49
C GLU A 101 -13.75 -8.86 0.78
N GLN A 102 -13.27 -9.52 -0.27
CA GLN A 102 -12.29 -10.60 -0.14
C GLN A 102 -10.95 -10.08 0.39
N LEU A 103 -10.51 -8.92 -0.09
CA LEU A 103 -9.28 -8.29 0.39
C LEU A 103 -9.37 -7.92 1.86
N LEU A 104 -10.47 -7.31 2.28
CA LEU A 104 -10.67 -6.95 3.68
C LEU A 104 -10.71 -8.19 4.56
N ALA A 105 -11.38 -9.25 4.10
CA ALA A 105 -11.43 -10.52 4.83
C ALA A 105 -10.06 -11.17 4.96
N ARG A 106 -9.16 -10.93 3.99
CA ARG A 106 -7.80 -11.48 4.01
C ARG A 106 -6.86 -10.71 4.95
N GLY A 107 -7.24 -9.51 5.37
CA GLY A 107 -6.43 -8.72 6.29
C GLY A 107 -5.95 -7.39 5.73
N VAL A 108 -6.33 -7.03 4.51
CA VAL A 108 -6.04 -5.71 3.97
C VAL A 108 -6.78 -4.67 4.83
N ALA A 109 -6.06 -3.63 5.26
CA ALA A 109 -6.60 -2.67 6.22
C ALA A 109 -7.61 -1.70 5.62
N ARG A 110 -7.43 -1.34 4.36
CA ARG A 110 -8.32 -0.41 3.68
C ARG A 110 -8.22 -0.58 2.18
N VAL A 111 -9.31 -0.33 1.49
CA VAL A 111 -9.34 -0.32 0.01
C VAL A 111 -9.90 1.02 -0.43
N PHE A 112 -9.17 1.70 -1.33
CA PHE A 112 -9.60 2.95 -1.94
C PHE A 112 -10.08 2.67 -3.36
N PRO A 113 -11.38 2.68 -3.60
CA PRO A 113 -11.90 2.47 -4.95
C PRO A 113 -11.65 3.69 -5.85
N PRO A 114 -11.81 3.55 -7.17
CA PRO A 114 -11.70 4.70 -8.08
C PRO A 114 -12.60 5.84 -7.64
N GLY A 115 -12.10 7.07 -7.75
CA GLY A 115 -12.84 8.25 -7.35
C GLY A 115 -12.68 8.64 -5.90
N SER A 116 -11.87 7.92 -5.12
CA SER A 116 -11.54 8.33 -3.75
C SER A 116 -10.85 9.68 -3.77
N SER A 117 -11.22 10.57 -2.84
CA SER A 117 -10.61 11.90 -2.81
C SER A 117 -9.18 11.85 -2.29
N GLY A 118 -8.33 12.76 -2.78
CA GLY A 118 -6.96 12.89 -2.29
C GLY A 118 -6.91 13.17 -0.80
N ASP A 119 -7.83 14.00 -0.31
CA ASP A 119 -7.90 14.33 1.12
C ASP A 119 -8.19 13.11 1.98
N ALA A 120 -9.10 12.25 1.54
CA ALA A 120 -9.42 11.01 2.26
C ALA A 120 -8.22 10.08 2.33
N ILE A 121 -7.45 9.98 1.24
CA ILE A 121 -6.25 9.15 1.18
C ILE A 121 -5.20 9.69 2.15
N VAL A 122 -4.89 10.98 2.07
CA VAL A 122 -3.90 11.60 2.95
C VAL A 122 -4.31 11.44 4.42
N GLU A 123 -5.56 11.67 4.73
CA GLU A 123 -6.07 11.56 6.11
C GLU A 123 -5.89 10.15 6.66
N TYR A 124 -6.19 9.15 5.84
CA TYR A 124 -6.01 7.76 6.28
C TYR A 124 -4.55 7.46 6.58
N PHE A 125 -3.65 7.81 5.65
CA PHE A 125 -2.22 7.55 5.85
C PHE A 125 -1.66 8.31 7.04
N ALA A 126 -2.15 9.52 7.29
CA ALA A 126 -1.70 10.31 8.43
C ALA A 126 -1.98 9.63 9.78
N GLY A 127 -3.02 8.80 9.82
CA GLY A 127 -3.36 8.05 11.04
C GLY A 127 -2.56 6.78 11.26
N GLN A 128 -1.62 6.45 10.37
CA GLN A 128 -0.95 5.15 10.39
C GLN A 128 0.46 5.16 10.98
N ALA A 129 0.87 6.23 11.64
CA ALA A 129 2.19 6.27 12.27
C ALA A 129 2.31 5.18 13.32
N ARG A 130 3.35 4.34 13.20
CA ARG A 130 3.61 3.32 14.22
C ARG A 130 4.23 3.99 15.43
N ARG A 131 3.85 3.49 16.59
CA ARG A 131 4.44 3.96 17.85
C ARG A 131 5.70 3.16 18.13
N THR A 132 6.77 3.86 18.36
CA THR A 132 8.03 3.24 18.72
C THR A 132 8.29 3.40 20.20
#